data_516eb98ce30973dcb2a8373b8459050f
#
_entry.id   516eb98ce30973dcb2a8373b8459050f
#
_cell.length_a   1.000
_cell.length_b   1.000
_cell.length_c   1.000
_cell.angle_alpha   90.00
_cell.angle_beta   90.00
_cell.angle_gamma   90.00
#
_symmetry.space_group_name_H-M   'P 1'
#
loop_
_entity.id
_entity.type
_entity.pdbx_description
1 polymer ?
#
loop_
_entity_poly.entity_id
_entity_poly.type
_entity_poly.pdbx_seq_one_letter_code
_entity_poly.pdbx_strand_id
1 'polypeptide(L)'
;MRIATAAVGWVLFLSSFAPLLIVFGLLNSFGAGYASDACYALAVLSVVALLASLRTWRNLGTTDAVVVRVRPRDSDVIAYVASYIVPFAALGAQTWQQRGALIGFFLLVGVLYVRADLFYVNPILAMSRFKLYEVETESGRVMLIITKRRFIGTGVTLHLHTLTDYVFLEAT
;
A
#
# COMPACT_ATOMS: atom_id res chain seq x y z
N MET A 1 -4.38 19.06 -8.26
CA MET A 1 -3.44 18.10 -7.68
C MET A 1 -4.08 17.13 -6.67
N ARG A 2 -4.98 17.54 -5.76
CA ARG A 2 -5.56 16.65 -4.71
C ARG A 2 -6.37 15.45 -5.21
N ILE A 3 -7.05 15.53 -6.36
CA ILE A 3 -7.89 14.43 -6.88
C ILE A 3 -7.03 13.28 -7.42
N ALA A 4 -5.91 13.58 -8.09
CA ALA A 4 -5.00 12.56 -8.57
C ALA A 4 -4.34 11.79 -7.41
N THR A 5 -4.02 12.46 -6.31
CA THR A 5 -3.48 11.85 -5.08
C THR A 5 -4.50 10.91 -4.42
N ALA A 6 -5.77 11.28 -4.37
CA ALA A 6 -6.82 10.44 -3.80
C ALA A 6 -7.05 9.17 -4.66
N ALA A 7 -7.09 9.28 -5.99
CA ALA A 7 -7.24 8.12 -6.88
C ALA A 7 -6.06 7.13 -6.72
N VAL A 8 -4.83 7.64 -6.66
CA VAL A 8 -3.63 6.85 -6.38
C VAL A 8 -3.74 6.17 -5.01
N GLY A 9 -4.21 6.88 -3.99
CA GLY A 9 -4.44 6.34 -2.66
C GLY A 9 -5.40 5.15 -2.66
N TRP A 10 -6.51 5.23 -3.39
CA TRP A 10 -7.46 4.12 -3.51
C TRP A 10 -6.88 2.93 -4.28
N VAL A 11 -6.09 3.15 -5.32
CA VAL A 11 -5.39 2.07 -6.04
C VAL A 11 -4.42 1.35 -5.10
N LEU A 12 -3.63 2.10 -4.33
CA LEU A 12 -2.69 1.53 -3.37
C LEU A 12 -3.40 0.79 -2.24
N PHE A 13 -4.53 1.33 -1.75
CA PHE A 13 -5.36 0.67 -0.76
C PHE A 13 -5.90 -0.67 -1.28
N LEU A 14 -6.56 -0.67 -2.44
CA LEU A 14 -7.11 -1.90 -3.02
C LEU A 14 -6.03 -2.94 -3.30
N SER A 15 -4.88 -2.52 -3.81
CA SER A 15 -3.76 -3.44 -4.05
C SER A 15 -3.20 -4.02 -2.76
N SER A 16 -3.20 -3.25 -1.65
CA SER A 16 -2.76 -3.75 -0.36
C SER A 16 -3.67 -4.87 0.18
N PHE A 17 -4.96 -4.85 -0.16
CA PHE A 17 -5.93 -5.88 0.20
C PHE A 17 -6.05 -7.01 -0.84
N ALA A 18 -5.31 -6.99 -1.94
CA ALA A 18 -5.38 -8.03 -2.97
C ALA A 18 -5.20 -9.46 -2.41
N PRO A 19 -4.26 -9.76 -1.49
CA PRO A 19 -4.14 -11.09 -0.91
C PRO A 19 -5.41 -11.53 -0.17
N LEU A 20 -6.05 -10.61 0.55
CA LEU A 20 -7.28 -10.88 1.29
C LEU A 20 -8.49 -11.07 0.36
N LEU A 21 -8.57 -10.30 -0.73
CA LEU A 21 -9.60 -10.48 -1.75
C LEU A 21 -9.50 -11.86 -2.41
N ILE A 22 -8.29 -12.36 -2.66
CA ILE A 22 -8.08 -13.72 -3.15
C ILE A 22 -8.61 -14.75 -2.15
N VAL A 23 -8.32 -14.58 -0.87
CA VAL A 23 -8.83 -15.49 0.19
C VAL A 23 -10.35 -15.43 0.27
N PHE A 24 -10.97 -14.26 0.16
CA PHE A 24 -12.43 -14.13 0.13
C PHE A 24 -13.06 -14.83 -1.07
N GLY A 25 -12.43 -14.76 -2.24
CA GLY A 25 -12.85 -15.50 -3.41
C GLY A 25 -12.76 -17.02 -3.22
N LEU A 26 -11.63 -17.52 -2.69
CA LEU A 26 -11.41 -18.94 -2.42
C LEU A 26 -12.42 -19.52 -1.41
N LEU A 27 -12.78 -18.76 -0.39
CA LEU A 27 -13.69 -19.16 0.65
C LEU A 27 -15.17 -18.89 0.35
N ASN A 28 -15.46 -18.30 -0.83
CA ASN A 28 -16.81 -17.90 -1.23
C ASN A 28 -17.51 -16.99 -0.16
N SER A 29 -16.74 -16.13 0.50
CA SER A 29 -17.21 -15.36 1.67
C SER A 29 -18.42 -14.46 1.38
N PHE A 30 -18.58 -13.99 0.15
CA PHE A 30 -19.73 -13.21 -0.30
C PHE A 30 -20.78 -14.02 -1.07
N GLY A 31 -20.61 -15.35 -1.18
CA GLY A 31 -21.41 -16.26 -1.97
C GLY A 31 -20.63 -16.82 -3.16
N ALA A 32 -21.05 -17.97 -3.65
CA ALA A 32 -20.45 -18.62 -4.81
C ALA A 32 -20.81 -17.89 -6.12
N GLY A 33 -20.00 -18.11 -7.17
CA GLY A 33 -20.21 -17.55 -8.50
C GLY A 33 -19.75 -16.11 -8.63
N TYR A 34 -20.59 -15.23 -9.18
CA TYR A 34 -20.20 -13.85 -9.54
C TYR A 34 -19.51 -13.05 -8.43
N ALA A 35 -19.86 -13.29 -7.16
CA ALA A 35 -19.25 -12.56 -6.05
C ALA A 35 -17.78 -12.97 -5.84
N SER A 36 -17.49 -14.28 -5.96
CA SER A 36 -16.10 -14.79 -5.87
C SER A 36 -15.28 -14.35 -7.08
N ASP A 37 -15.87 -14.38 -8.28
CA ASP A 37 -15.22 -13.92 -9.52
C ASP A 37 -14.91 -12.42 -9.43
N ALA A 38 -15.80 -11.62 -8.86
CA ALA A 38 -15.58 -10.19 -8.62
C ALA A 38 -14.41 -9.96 -7.65
N CYS A 39 -14.25 -10.76 -6.60
CA CYS A 39 -13.11 -10.67 -5.69
C CYS A 39 -11.78 -10.93 -6.43
N TYR A 40 -11.72 -11.97 -7.26
CA TYR A 40 -10.52 -12.25 -8.06
C TYR A 40 -10.23 -11.15 -9.08
N ALA A 41 -11.26 -10.69 -9.80
CA ALA A 41 -11.11 -9.61 -10.76
C ALA A 41 -10.59 -8.32 -10.10
N LEU A 42 -11.16 -7.97 -8.94
CA LEU A 42 -10.74 -6.78 -8.19
C LEU A 42 -9.30 -6.91 -7.68
N ALA A 43 -8.90 -8.10 -7.20
CA ALA A 43 -7.53 -8.37 -6.78
C ALA A 43 -6.54 -8.19 -7.94
N VAL A 44 -6.82 -8.81 -9.09
CA VAL A 44 -5.95 -8.72 -10.26
C VAL A 44 -5.87 -7.29 -10.79
N LEU A 45 -7.02 -6.62 -10.96
CA LEU A 45 -7.08 -5.24 -11.46
C LEU A 45 -6.32 -4.28 -10.53
N SER A 46 -6.43 -4.43 -9.22
CA SER A 46 -5.74 -3.57 -8.26
C SER A 46 -4.22 -3.75 -8.32
N VAL A 47 -3.73 -4.99 -8.48
CA VAL A 47 -2.30 -5.26 -8.63
C VAL A 47 -1.78 -4.73 -9.97
N VAL A 48 -2.52 -4.91 -11.07
CA VAL A 48 -2.15 -4.36 -12.38
C VAL A 48 -2.09 -2.84 -12.32
N ALA A 49 -3.08 -2.20 -11.69
CA ALA A 49 -3.10 -0.74 -11.51
C ALA A 49 -1.92 -0.25 -10.66
N LEU A 50 -1.53 -0.99 -9.60
CA LEU A 50 -0.32 -0.71 -8.83
C LEU A 50 0.93 -0.76 -9.70
N LEU A 51 1.11 -1.82 -10.48
CA LEU A 51 2.27 -1.98 -11.36
C LEU A 51 2.34 -0.89 -12.44
N ALA A 52 1.20 -0.52 -13.01
CA ALA A 52 1.09 0.58 -13.97
C ALA A 52 1.47 1.92 -13.31
N SER A 53 0.98 2.17 -12.09
CA SER A 53 1.32 3.37 -11.32
C SER A 53 2.82 3.44 -11.02
N LEU A 54 3.45 2.34 -10.60
CA LEU A 54 4.90 2.28 -10.35
C LEU A 54 5.71 2.61 -11.61
N ARG A 55 5.25 2.15 -12.80
CA ARG A 55 5.90 2.49 -14.07
C ARG A 55 5.77 3.98 -14.41
N THR A 56 4.59 4.54 -14.20
CA THR A 56 4.32 5.96 -14.46
C THR A 56 5.15 6.84 -13.52
N TRP A 57 5.27 6.49 -12.25
CA TRP A 57 6.04 7.26 -11.26
C TRP A 57 7.54 7.30 -11.56
N ARG A 58 8.09 6.26 -12.18
CA ARG A 58 9.49 6.24 -12.62
C ARG A 58 9.80 7.26 -13.72
N ASN A 59 8.79 7.76 -14.41
CA ASN A 59 8.93 8.79 -15.45
C ASN A 59 8.77 10.21 -14.91
N LEU A 60 8.46 10.37 -13.60
CA LEU A 60 8.40 11.68 -12.96
C LEU A 60 9.82 12.22 -12.69
N GLY A 61 9.93 13.54 -12.60
CA GLY A 61 11.20 14.18 -12.25
C GLY A 61 11.77 13.66 -10.93
N THR A 62 13.09 13.65 -10.84
CA THR A 62 13.82 13.23 -9.64
C THR A 62 14.17 14.44 -8.78
N THR A 63 14.17 14.24 -7.47
CA THR A 63 14.68 15.19 -6.48
C THR A 63 15.80 14.50 -5.72
N ASP A 64 16.92 15.20 -5.54
CA ASP A 64 18.05 14.71 -4.79
C ASP A 64 17.89 15.00 -3.29
N ALA A 65 18.21 14.01 -2.47
CA ALA A 65 18.17 14.15 -1.02
C ALA A 65 19.41 13.52 -0.39
N VAL A 66 20.11 14.29 0.46
CA VAL A 66 21.25 13.79 1.25
C VAL A 66 20.73 13.25 2.57
N VAL A 67 21.08 12.02 2.88
CA VAL A 67 20.61 11.25 4.01
C VAL A 67 21.44 11.53 5.26
N VAL A 68 20.80 11.99 6.34
CA VAL A 68 21.46 12.20 7.66
C VAL A 68 21.16 11.07 8.62
N ARG A 69 19.90 10.63 8.67
CA ARG A 69 19.47 9.56 9.54
C ARG A 69 18.53 8.61 8.82
N VAL A 70 18.63 7.32 9.14
CA VAL A 70 17.80 6.26 8.53
C VAL A 70 17.17 5.41 9.63
N ARG A 71 15.86 5.15 9.51
CA ARG A 71 15.13 4.22 10.37
C ARG A 71 14.35 3.24 9.51
N PRO A 72 14.55 1.92 9.66
CA PRO A 72 13.72 0.94 8.97
C PRO A 72 12.29 0.97 9.54
N ARG A 73 11.29 0.90 8.65
CA ARG A 73 9.86 0.89 8.97
C ARG A 73 9.14 -0.37 8.47
N ASP A 74 9.89 -1.43 8.18
CA ASP A 74 9.31 -2.71 7.71
C ASP A 74 8.29 -3.29 8.71
N SER A 75 8.44 -3.01 10.01
CA SER A 75 7.49 -3.40 11.06
C SER A 75 6.09 -2.84 10.85
N ASP A 76 5.97 -1.67 10.24
CA ASP A 76 4.67 -1.02 10.00
C ASP A 76 3.85 -1.83 8.99
N VAL A 77 4.52 -2.45 8.00
CA VAL A 77 3.88 -3.35 7.04
C VAL A 77 3.34 -4.61 7.75
N ILE A 78 4.12 -5.17 8.67
CA ILE A 78 3.70 -6.36 9.44
C ILE A 78 2.51 -6.03 10.33
N ALA A 79 2.53 -4.88 11.02
CA ALA A 79 1.41 -4.42 11.84
C ALA A 79 0.14 -4.21 11.01
N TYR A 80 0.28 -3.69 9.79
CA TYR A 80 -0.83 -3.54 8.86
C TYR A 80 -1.41 -4.89 8.42
N VAL A 81 -0.56 -5.85 8.06
CA VAL A 81 -1.01 -7.22 7.71
C VAL A 81 -1.72 -7.88 8.89
N ALA A 82 -1.27 -7.63 10.13
CA ALA A 82 -1.95 -8.11 11.33
C ALA A 82 -3.39 -7.57 11.46
N SER A 83 -3.69 -6.37 10.93
CA SER A 83 -5.06 -5.84 10.91
C SER A 83 -6.03 -6.67 10.08
N TYR A 84 -5.53 -7.54 9.18
CA TYR A 84 -6.36 -8.49 8.43
C TYR A 84 -7.01 -9.55 9.31
N ILE A 85 -6.54 -9.74 10.55
CA ILE A 85 -7.14 -10.70 11.50
C ILE A 85 -8.63 -10.43 11.67
N VAL A 86 -9.07 -9.17 11.71
CA VAL A 86 -10.48 -8.81 11.87
C VAL A 86 -11.35 -9.30 10.71
N PRO A 87 -11.03 -8.98 9.44
CA PRO A 87 -11.74 -9.59 8.29
C PRO A 87 -11.64 -11.12 8.25
N PHE A 88 -10.51 -11.71 8.63
CA PHE A 88 -10.37 -13.17 8.71
C PHE A 88 -11.32 -13.80 9.74
N ALA A 89 -11.47 -13.19 10.90
CA ALA A 89 -12.43 -13.64 11.90
C ALA A 89 -13.88 -13.60 11.41
N ALA A 90 -14.17 -12.73 10.43
CA ALA A 90 -15.49 -12.59 9.80
C ALA A 90 -15.71 -13.50 8.59
N LEU A 91 -14.77 -14.38 8.23
CA LEU A 91 -14.88 -15.28 7.05
C LEU A 91 -16.06 -16.26 7.13
N GLY A 92 -16.63 -16.48 8.31
CA GLY A 92 -17.86 -17.23 8.52
C GLY A 92 -19.15 -16.44 8.30
N ALA A 93 -19.07 -15.22 7.75
CA ALA A 93 -20.22 -14.34 7.54
C ALA A 93 -21.20 -14.93 6.52
N GLN A 94 -22.23 -15.61 7.03
CA GLN A 94 -23.24 -16.25 6.20
C GLN A 94 -24.50 -15.38 6.03
N THR A 95 -24.71 -14.43 6.94
CA THR A 95 -25.86 -13.54 6.90
C THR A 95 -25.57 -12.27 6.08
N TRP A 96 -26.63 -11.69 5.51
CA TRP A 96 -26.52 -10.44 4.76
C TRP A 96 -26.02 -9.28 5.62
N GLN A 97 -26.41 -9.24 6.90
CA GLN A 97 -25.95 -8.23 7.85
C GLN A 97 -24.46 -8.32 8.11
N GLN A 98 -23.89 -9.53 8.26
CA GLN A 98 -22.46 -9.74 8.46
C GLN A 98 -21.64 -9.32 7.22
N ARG A 99 -22.16 -9.62 6.02
CA ARG A 99 -21.53 -9.17 4.77
C ARG A 99 -21.53 -7.66 4.64
N GLY A 100 -22.65 -7.02 4.99
CA GLY A 100 -22.77 -5.56 5.02
C GLY A 100 -21.81 -4.91 6.03
N ALA A 101 -21.68 -5.50 7.23
CA ALA A 101 -20.74 -5.02 8.23
C ALA A 101 -19.28 -5.14 7.76
N LEU A 102 -18.91 -6.23 7.06
CA LEU A 102 -17.59 -6.43 6.49
C LEU A 102 -17.28 -5.38 5.41
N ILE A 103 -18.23 -5.11 4.51
CA ILE A 103 -18.09 -4.06 3.50
C ILE A 103 -17.92 -2.68 4.17
N GLY A 104 -18.76 -2.36 5.17
CA GLY A 104 -18.65 -1.13 5.92
C GLY A 104 -17.29 -0.96 6.61
N PHE A 105 -16.76 -2.04 7.19
CA PHE A 105 -15.41 -2.06 7.77
C PHE A 105 -14.34 -1.75 6.72
N PHE A 106 -14.40 -2.39 5.54
CA PHE A 106 -13.46 -2.12 4.47
C PHE A 106 -13.49 -0.68 3.99
N LEU A 107 -14.69 -0.11 3.84
CA LEU A 107 -14.84 1.29 3.44
C LEU A 107 -14.25 2.23 4.49
N LEU A 108 -14.50 1.97 5.78
CA LEU A 108 -13.93 2.75 6.88
C LEU A 108 -12.41 2.70 6.87
N VAL A 109 -11.83 1.50 6.79
CA VAL A 109 -10.36 1.33 6.74
C VAL A 109 -9.80 2.00 5.49
N GLY A 110 -10.47 1.91 4.34
CA GLY A 110 -10.04 2.56 3.11
C GLY A 110 -10.00 4.08 3.22
N VAL A 111 -11.04 4.67 3.82
CA VAL A 111 -11.07 6.13 4.06
C VAL A 111 -9.94 6.54 5.01
N LEU A 112 -9.71 5.78 6.08
CA LEU A 112 -8.63 6.06 7.03
C LEU A 112 -7.24 5.91 6.37
N TYR A 113 -7.04 4.86 5.56
CA TYR A 113 -5.80 4.62 4.83
C TYR A 113 -5.46 5.78 3.89
N VAL A 114 -6.45 6.24 3.10
CA VAL A 114 -6.26 7.35 2.17
C VAL A 114 -6.05 8.67 2.91
N ARG A 115 -6.76 8.91 4.02
CA ARG A 115 -6.63 10.15 4.81
C ARG A 115 -5.34 10.23 5.62
N ALA A 116 -4.84 9.10 6.07
CA ALA A 116 -3.60 9.02 6.85
C ALA A 116 -2.35 8.88 5.97
N ASP A 117 -2.49 8.97 4.63
CA ASP A 117 -1.39 8.81 3.66
C ASP A 117 -0.57 7.53 3.87
N LEU A 118 -1.22 6.42 4.29
CA LEU A 118 -0.59 5.13 4.57
C LEU A 118 -0.14 4.37 3.30
N PHE A 119 0.11 5.07 2.22
CA PHE A 119 0.44 4.52 0.89
C PHE A 119 1.70 3.65 0.89
N TYR A 120 2.59 3.90 1.84
CA TYR A 120 3.84 3.17 2.02
C TYR A 120 3.63 1.77 2.64
N VAL A 121 2.48 1.54 3.28
CA VAL A 121 2.18 0.26 3.95
C VAL A 121 1.44 -0.64 2.97
N ASN A 122 2.16 -1.27 2.05
CA ASN A 122 1.58 -2.15 1.05
C ASN A 122 2.30 -3.51 1.03
N PRO A 123 1.61 -4.61 1.43
CA PRO A 123 2.19 -5.95 1.45
C PRO A 123 2.70 -6.41 0.09
N ILE A 124 2.06 -6.01 -1.01
CA ILE A 124 2.49 -6.38 -2.37
C ILE A 124 3.86 -5.78 -2.67
N LEU A 125 4.11 -4.53 -2.26
CA LEU A 125 5.43 -3.90 -2.39
C LEU A 125 6.47 -4.64 -1.55
N ALA A 126 6.14 -4.98 -0.30
CA ALA A 126 7.03 -5.74 0.58
C ALA A 126 7.36 -7.13 0.00
N MET A 127 6.38 -7.87 -0.52
CA MET A 127 6.59 -9.14 -1.23
C MET A 127 7.45 -8.98 -2.49
N SER A 128 7.38 -7.82 -3.14
CA SER A 128 8.21 -7.46 -4.31
C SER A 128 9.61 -6.97 -3.93
N ARG A 129 10.07 -7.25 -2.71
CA ARG A 129 11.39 -6.90 -2.15
C ARG A 129 11.63 -5.41 -2.00
N PHE A 130 10.60 -4.59 -2.01
CA PHE A 130 10.74 -3.20 -1.59
C PHE A 130 10.87 -3.13 -0.07
N LYS A 131 11.71 -2.22 0.38
CA LYS A 131 11.97 -1.88 1.77
C LYS A 131 11.44 -0.48 2.06
N LEU A 132 10.97 -0.27 3.27
CA LEU A 132 10.51 1.02 3.72
C LEU A 132 11.49 1.61 4.73
N TYR A 133 11.95 2.83 4.45
CA TYR A 133 12.81 3.60 5.34
C TYR A 133 12.24 4.98 5.61
N GLU A 134 12.29 5.39 6.87
CA GLU A 134 12.17 6.78 7.24
C GLU A 134 13.55 7.41 7.20
N VAL A 135 13.69 8.49 6.45
CA VAL A 135 14.96 9.18 6.23
C VAL A 135 14.82 10.63 6.63
N GLU A 136 15.76 11.10 7.43
CA GLU A 136 15.94 12.52 7.73
C GLU A 136 17.05 13.08 6.82
N THR A 137 16.76 14.19 6.14
CA THR A 137 17.68 14.85 5.23
C THR A 137 18.43 15.97 5.91
N GLU A 138 19.52 16.48 5.29
CA GLU A 138 20.27 17.65 5.79
C GLU A 138 19.40 18.90 5.98
N SER A 139 18.34 19.04 5.22
CA SER A 139 17.37 20.13 5.38
C SER A 139 16.42 19.96 6.58
N GLY A 140 16.58 18.88 7.38
CA GLY A 140 15.70 18.56 8.50
C GLY A 140 14.35 17.96 8.07
N ARG A 141 14.15 17.66 6.79
CA ARG A 141 12.93 17.02 6.31
C ARG A 141 12.95 15.53 6.63
N VAL A 142 11.83 15.04 7.16
CA VAL A 142 11.59 13.60 7.32
C VAL A 142 10.78 13.10 6.12
N MET A 143 11.27 12.06 5.47
CA MET A 143 10.69 11.47 4.26
C MET A 143 10.57 9.95 4.44
N LEU A 144 9.53 9.37 3.85
CA LEU A 144 9.37 7.93 3.73
C LEU A 144 9.84 7.50 2.34
N ILE A 145 10.81 6.59 2.28
CA ILE A 145 11.43 6.14 1.04
C ILE A 145 11.14 4.66 0.82
N ILE A 146 10.57 4.38 -0.34
CA ILE A 146 10.37 3.02 -0.85
C ILE A 146 11.54 2.69 -1.77
N THR A 147 12.32 1.68 -1.43
CA THR A 147 13.55 1.30 -2.16
C THR A 147 13.71 -0.20 -2.24
N LYS A 148 14.51 -0.67 -3.20
CA LYS A 148 14.97 -2.07 -3.27
C LYS A 148 16.30 -2.30 -2.54
N ARG A 149 16.94 -1.26 -2.06
CA ARG A 149 18.20 -1.40 -1.29
C ARG A 149 17.93 -2.06 0.04
N ARG A 150 18.81 -2.98 0.43
CA ARG A 150 18.77 -3.61 1.75
C ARG A 150 19.28 -2.71 2.87
N PHE A 151 20.09 -1.73 2.51
CA PHE A 151 20.71 -0.78 3.45
C PHE A 151 20.90 0.57 2.77
N ILE A 152 20.66 1.63 3.51
CA ILE A 152 20.95 3.01 3.14
C ILE A 152 21.93 3.56 4.17
N GLY A 153 23.10 4.01 3.72
CA GLY A 153 24.10 4.67 4.57
C GLY A 153 23.75 6.14 4.81
N THR A 154 24.30 6.72 5.86
CA THR A 154 24.28 8.17 6.08
C THR A 154 25.29 8.85 5.16
N GLY A 155 25.02 10.10 4.75
CA GLY A 155 25.85 10.86 3.80
C GLY A 155 25.65 10.46 2.32
N VAL A 156 24.75 9.53 2.04
CA VAL A 156 24.46 9.11 0.66
C VAL A 156 23.43 10.05 0.04
N THR A 157 23.67 10.48 -1.20
CA THR A 157 22.66 11.18 -2.01
C THR A 157 21.76 10.16 -2.69
N LEU A 158 20.46 10.31 -2.49
CA LEU A 158 19.43 9.50 -3.12
C LEU A 158 18.69 10.30 -4.18
N HIS A 159 18.47 9.68 -5.35
CA HIS A 159 17.62 10.23 -6.41
C HIS A 159 16.19 9.68 -6.20
N LEU A 160 15.25 10.56 -5.96
CA LEU A 160 13.93 10.21 -5.48
C LEU A 160 12.84 10.73 -6.41
N HIS A 161 11.89 9.87 -6.79
CA HIS A 161 10.64 10.27 -7.44
C HIS A 161 9.60 10.57 -6.37
N THR A 162 8.97 11.74 -6.45
CA THR A 162 7.92 12.16 -5.51
C THR A 162 6.61 11.44 -5.81
N LEU A 163 6.10 10.65 -4.88
CA LEU A 163 4.79 10.01 -4.96
C LEU A 163 3.72 10.86 -4.29
N THR A 164 4.03 11.32 -3.07
CA THR A 164 3.21 12.27 -2.29
C THR A 164 4.14 13.26 -1.60
N ASP A 165 3.57 14.17 -0.81
CA ASP A 165 4.35 15.20 -0.09
C ASP A 165 5.40 14.59 0.87
N TYR A 166 5.20 13.34 1.34
CA TYR A 166 6.07 12.67 2.31
C TYR A 166 6.61 11.31 1.86
N VAL A 167 6.08 10.73 0.77
CA VAL A 167 6.45 9.40 0.28
C VAL A 167 7.16 9.51 -1.06
N PHE A 168 8.31 8.87 -1.15
CA PHE A 168 9.20 8.90 -2.31
C PHE A 168 9.57 7.48 -2.74
N LEU A 169 9.79 7.31 -4.04
CA LEU A 169 10.31 6.09 -4.63
C LEU A 169 11.74 6.35 -5.10
N GLU A 170 12.68 5.51 -4.69
CA GLU A 170 14.05 5.62 -5.18
C GLU A 170 14.12 5.31 -6.67
N ALA A 171 14.80 6.19 -7.41
CA ALA A 171 15.14 5.97 -8.81
C ALA A 171 16.26 4.90 -8.87
N THR A 172 15.91 3.72 -9.36
CA THR A 172 16.84 2.59 -9.58
C THR A 172 17.11 2.38 -11.05
#